data_2ad67efdda7aae418915ff92d2cfebd0
#
_entry.id   2ad67efdda7aae418915ff92d2cfebd0
#
_cell.length_a   1.000
_cell.length_b   1.000
_cell.length_c   1.000
_cell.angle_alpha   90.00
_cell.angle_beta   90.00
_cell.angle_gamma   90.00
#
_symmetry.space_group_name_H-M   'P 1'
#
loop_
_entity.id
_entity.type
_entity.pdbx_description
1 polymer ?
#
loop_
_entity_poly.entity_id
_entity_poly.type
_entity_poly.pdbx_seq_one_letter_code
_entity_poly.pdbx_strand_id
1 'polypeptide(L)'
;MKKKTTSFMCVALVVLAGALALPPSAQTQGGQAQDVRALLQAVSKNIGADNLTTLEYTGAGMVAAPGQGFDPIPVLIGIPESWPRFAVSNYTMTIDYTTMSSRESYTRISPEPPNRYPALPGPAREHGNLSDPSHRRGGGGIANPNPVQIDLRNNKNVAWDVVNNKPVRQWQYLYGIDAGEYRQLEIILTPHGFVKAALAPGANPVLVPPPGPRRVVLNNVLGKYKVVGTIEDNYVAMVETFIPNPVVGDMRINHEYDEWKDFGGVKMWTEEHSHFVEAYQADNRQFRISSARANVNVAPETFAIPPDVAQATRPAVRVESRQLAPGVWLLAGGSHNSVLVEFRDFVTVVEGPQNDERSQAVIAEVRRLVPNKPIRYVVNTHYHWDHSGGLRAFVAAGAQIVTHDRNAEYYDRVMFRRERKLMPDSLSQREDLLGLFVNPQFVRIGNQGFIHDRRPLTTEISKVMEFFNVGTGSPPYSNHNEFFLVAYLPAEGILINADLYSPPPQGAPLPAPTPEGVAALGHIIKEFNLKVTQHVPIHGQPGSHEQFLKILGNTELPDAHAPLVAPTTTTSSR
;
A
#
# COMPACT_ATOMS: atom_id res chain seq x y z
N MET A 1 -28.56 -59.68 27.67
CA MET A 1 -28.20 -58.79 27.14
C MET A 1 -27.86 -57.52 27.91
N LYS A 2 -26.65 -57.03 27.75
CA LYS A 2 -25.97 -56.12 28.69
C LYS A 2 -26.31 -54.65 28.40
N LYS A 3 -26.88 -53.97 29.40
CA LYS A 3 -27.00 -52.53 29.52
C LYS A 3 -25.62 -51.88 29.72
N LYS A 4 -25.28 -50.85 28.97
CA LYS A 4 -24.15 -49.96 29.27
C LYS A 4 -24.70 -48.65 29.79
N THR A 5 -24.34 -48.36 31.00
CA THR A 5 -24.62 -47.17 31.80
C THR A 5 -23.70 -46.06 31.36
N THR A 6 -24.25 -44.88 31.03
CA THR A 6 -23.51 -43.65 30.72
C THR A 6 -23.35 -42.88 32.05
N SER A 7 -22.11 -42.65 32.44
CA SER A 7 -21.76 -41.91 33.66
C SER A 7 -21.73 -40.41 33.34
N PHE A 8 -22.56 -39.64 34.03
CA PHE A 8 -22.49 -38.18 34.07
C PHE A 8 -21.42 -37.76 35.07
N MET A 9 -20.43 -37.04 34.59
CA MET A 9 -19.38 -36.45 35.44
C MET A 9 -19.79 -35.03 35.82
N CYS A 10 -20.17 -34.82 37.06
CA CYS A 10 -20.38 -33.51 37.68
C CYS A 10 -19.02 -32.80 37.80
N VAL A 11 -18.88 -31.62 37.17
CA VAL A 11 -17.75 -30.72 37.41
C VAL A 11 -18.11 -29.85 38.62
N ALA A 12 -17.41 -30.04 39.70
CA ALA A 12 -17.51 -29.20 40.89
C ALA A 12 -16.82 -27.86 40.65
N LEU A 13 -17.55 -26.76 40.82
CA LEU A 13 -17.03 -25.40 40.84
C LEU A 13 -16.24 -25.20 42.16
N VAL A 14 -14.92 -25.11 42.05
CA VAL A 14 -14.07 -24.65 43.16
C VAL A 14 -13.98 -23.13 43.07
N VAL A 15 -14.64 -22.43 43.98
CA VAL A 15 -14.45 -20.99 44.18
C VAL A 15 -13.14 -20.79 44.90
N LEU A 16 -12.08 -20.41 44.21
CA LEU A 16 -10.85 -19.91 44.82
C LEU A 16 -11.06 -18.42 45.15
N ALA A 17 -11.02 -18.12 46.45
CA ALA A 17 -10.94 -16.76 46.95
C ALA A 17 -9.66 -16.10 46.44
N GLY A 18 -9.80 -15.11 45.58
CA GLY A 18 -8.67 -14.32 45.05
C GLY A 18 -8.07 -13.47 46.16
N ALA A 19 -6.83 -13.77 46.51
CA ALA A 19 -5.99 -12.84 47.26
C ALA A 19 -5.78 -11.59 46.38
N LEU A 20 -6.18 -10.44 46.88
CA LEU A 20 -5.84 -9.12 46.32
C LEU A 20 -4.31 -9.02 46.25
N ALA A 21 -3.76 -9.23 45.04
CA ALA A 21 -2.36 -8.93 44.78
C ALA A 21 -2.18 -7.42 44.87
N LEU A 22 -1.44 -6.96 45.85
CA LEU A 22 -0.95 -5.59 45.95
C LEU A 22 -0.19 -5.27 44.66
N PRO A 23 -0.30 -4.02 44.12
CA PRO A 23 0.49 -3.63 42.96
C PRO A 23 1.99 -3.82 43.25
N PRO A 24 2.81 -4.23 42.27
CA PRO A 24 4.23 -4.43 42.47
C PRO A 24 4.85 -3.15 43.06
N SER A 25 5.62 -3.31 44.11
CA SER A 25 6.24 -2.21 44.84
C SER A 25 7.13 -1.38 43.91
N ALA A 26 7.24 -0.09 44.18
CA ALA A 26 8.09 0.84 43.42
C ALA A 26 9.56 0.41 43.28
N GLN A 27 10.02 -0.49 44.17
CA GLN A 27 11.34 -1.11 44.12
C GLN A 27 11.53 -2.07 42.96
N THR A 28 10.49 -2.82 42.54
CA THR A 28 10.58 -3.74 41.41
C THR A 28 10.62 -2.97 40.07
N GLN A 29 9.91 -1.84 39.97
CA GLN A 29 9.97 -1.00 38.77
C GLN A 29 11.32 -0.28 38.61
N GLY A 30 11.96 0.14 39.71
CA GLY A 30 13.29 0.74 39.69
C GLY A 30 14.38 -0.23 39.23
N GLY A 31 14.33 -1.51 39.65
CA GLY A 31 15.27 -2.54 39.22
C GLY A 31 15.16 -2.86 37.72
N GLN A 32 13.95 -3.05 37.23
CA GLN A 32 13.73 -3.31 35.77
C GLN A 32 14.15 -2.14 34.88
N ALA A 33 13.93 -0.91 35.31
CA ALA A 33 14.38 0.27 34.56
C ALA A 33 15.91 0.40 34.51
N GLN A 34 16.60 0.00 35.57
CA GLN A 34 18.06 -0.05 35.61
C GLN A 34 18.61 -1.14 34.70
N ASP A 35 18.03 -2.32 34.69
CA ASP A 35 18.42 -3.45 33.85
C ASP A 35 18.25 -3.15 32.35
N VAL A 36 17.16 -2.51 31.93
CA VAL A 36 16.93 -2.17 30.52
C VAL A 36 17.90 -1.09 30.03
N ARG A 37 18.22 -0.10 30.87
CA ARG A 37 19.21 0.93 30.51
C ARG A 37 20.61 0.37 30.41
N ALA A 38 21.01 -0.53 31.32
CA ALA A 38 22.31 -1.22 31.25
C ALA A 38 22.43 -2.08 29.98
N LEU A 39 21.36 -2.81 29.61
CA LEU A 39 21.29 -3.54 28.35
C LEU A 39 21.48 -2.64 27.16
N LEU A 40 20.73 -1.53 27.08
CA LEU A 40 20.81 -0.58 25.96
C LEU A 40 22.18 0.11 25.88
N GLN A 41 22.81 0.42 27.03
CA GLN A 41 24.18 0.95 27.06
C GLN A 41 25.20 -0.06 26.55
N ALA A 42 25.05 -1.34 26.88
CA ALA A 42 25.90 -2.40 26.35
C ALA A 42 25.73 -2.54 24.82
N VAL A 43 24.51 -2.49 24.32
CA VAL A 43 24.22 -2.48 22.88
C VAL A 43 24.82 -1.25 22.22
N SER A 44 24.59 -0.05 22.78
CA SER A 44 25.12 1.22 22.25
C SER A 44 26.64 1.19 22.10
N LYS A 45 27.32 0.74 23.15
CA LYS A 45 28.77 0.57 23.13
C LYS A 45 29.23 -0.46 22.09
N ASN A 46 28.51 -1.59 21.99
CA ASN A 46 28.85 -2.66 21.05
C ASN A 46 28.76 -2.20 19.59
N ILE A 47 27.68 -1.48 19.22
CA ILE A 47 27.48 -1.01 17.84
C ILE A 47 28.12 0.36 17.56
N GLY A 48 28.73 1.01 18.55
CA GLY A 48 29.39 2.31 18.39
C GLY A 48 28.42 3.50 18.31
N ALA A 49 27.20 3.37 18.88
CA ALA A 49 26.18 4.42 18.83
C ALA A 49 26.43 5.59 19.77
N ASP A 50 27.27 5.44 20.82
CA ASP A 50 27.46 6.45 21.89
C ASP A 50 27.89 7.82 21.35
N ASN A 51 28.88 7.84 20.45
CA ASN A 51 29.45 9.06 19.88
C ASN A 51 29.06 9.28 18.42
N LEU A 52 28.07 8.54 17.92
CA LEU A 52 27.61 8.64 16.55
C LEU A 52 26.65 9.83 16.40
N THR A 53 27.03 10.84 15.65
CA THR A 53 26.18 12.00 15.32
C THR A 53 25.59 11.88 13.94
N THR A 54 26.41 11.54 12.97
CA THR A 54 26.01 11.36 11.57
C THR A 54 26.49 10.00 11.04
N LEU A 55 25.71 9.43 10.14
CA LEU A 55 26.03 8.15 9.49
C LEU A 55 25.73 8.25 8.01
N GLU A 56 26.69 7.85 7.19
CA GLU A 56 26.45 7.68 5.76
C GLU A 56 26.77 6.24 5.38
N TYR A 57 25.89 5.60 4.62
CA TYR A 57 26.15 4.26 4.12
C TYR A 57 25.66 4.09 2.68
N THR A 58 26.33 3.19 1.95
CA THR A 58 26.04 2.93 0.54
C THR A 58 25.80 1.45 0.30
N GLY A 59 25.06 1.16 -0.75
CA GLY A 59 24.74 -0.22 -1.09
C GLY A 59 23.97 -0.36 -2.39
N ALA A 60 23.30 -1.49 -2.50
CA ALA A 60 22.37 -1.82 -3.57
C ALA A 60 21.31 -2.79 -3.05
N GLY A 61 20.25 -2.96 -3.80
CA GLY A 61 19.19 -3.86 -3.35
C GLY A 61 17.92 -3.77 -4.18
N MET A 62 16.80 -3.83 -3.50
CA MET A 62 15.48 -3.75 -4.11
C MET A 62 14.51 -2.99 -3.20
N VAL A 63 13.55 -2.31 -3.83
CA VAL A 63 12.37 -1.73 -3.19
C VAL A 63 11.11 -2.24 -3.88
N ALA A 64 10.06 -2.48 -3.11
CA ALA A 64 8.77 -2.86 -3.65
C ALA A 64 7.87 -1.63 -3.90
N ALA A 65 6.75 -1.84 -4.61
CA ALA A 65 5.64 -0.89 -4.70
C ALA A 65 4.49 -1.38 -3.78
N PRO A 66 4.39 -0.88 -2.53
CA PRO A 66 3.42 -1.38 -1.58
C PRO A 66 1.98 -1.20 -2.07
N GLY A 67 1.17 -2.26 -1.91
CA GLY A 67 -0.24 -2.24 -2.29
C GLY A 67 -0.52 -2.33 -3.79
N GLN A 68 0.49 -2.69 -4.60
CA GLN A 68 0.41 -2.78 -6.06
C GLN A 68 0.57 -4.24 -6.54
N GLY A 69 0.09 -5.20 -5.77
CA GLY A 69 0.18 -6.63 -6.12
C GLY A 69 -0.64 -7.01 -7.35
N PHE A 70 -0.26 -8.11 -8.02
CA PHE A 70 -0.98 -8.59 -9.19
C PHE A 70 -2.35 -9.20 -8.82
N ASP A 71 -2.40 -9.96 -7.73
CA ASP A 71 -3.63 -10.59 -7.24
C ASP A 71 -3.67 -10.65 -5.70
N PRO A 72 -4.86 -10.66 -5.09
CA PRO A 72 -5.02 -10.76 -3.64
C PRO A 72 -4.99 -12.20 -3.11
N ILE A 73 -4.89 -13.22 -3.97
CA ILE A 73 -4.99 -14.64 -3.57
C ILE A 73 -3.96 -15.04 -2.53
N PRO A 74 -2.67 -14.66 -2.64
CA PRO A 74 -1.68 -14.97 -1.62
C PRO A 74 -2.13 -14.60 -0.20
N VAL A 75 -2.67 -13.40 -0.04
CA VAL A 75 -3.21 -12.92 1.24
C VAL A 75 -4.39 -13.77 1.72
N LEU A 76 -5.26 -14.20 0.80
CA LEU A 76 -6.45 -14.99 1.14
C LEU A 76 -6.09 -16.40 1.63
N ILE A 77 -4.97 -16.95 1.18
CA ILE A 77 -4.48 -18.28 1.59
C ILE A 77 -3.38 -18.20 2.66
N GLY A 78 -3.08 -16.99 3.17
CA GLY A 78 -2.17 -16.79 4.30
C GLY A 78 -0.69 -16.82 3.95
N ILE A 79 -0.33 -16.55 2.69
CA ILE A 79 1.05 -16.35 2.25
C ILE A 79 1.33 -14.87 1.96
N PRO A 80 2.61 -14.44 1.99
CA PRO A 80 2.98 -13.06 1.69
C PRO A 80 2.49 -12.59 0.33
N GLU A 81 1.97 -11.36 0.28
CA GLU A 81 1.65 -10.68 -0.97
C GLU A 81 2.92 -10.33 -1.72
N SER A 82 2.94 -10.61 -3.02
CA SER A 82 4.03 -10.22 -3.90
C SER A 82 3.74 -8.86 -4.52
N TRP A 83 4.49 -7.85 -4.07
CA TRP A 83 4.47 -6.54 -4.72
C TRP A 83 5.54 -6.43 -5.80
N PRO A 84 5.30 -5.62 -6.85
CA PRO A 84 6.31 -5.36 -7.86
C PRO A 84 7.58 -4.81 -7.25
N ARG A 85 8.73 -5.36 -7.62
CA ARG A 85 10.04 -5.01 -7.08
C ARG A 85 10.88 -4.30 -8.13
N PHE A 86 11.59 -3.27 -7.68
CA PHE A 86 12.50 -2.48 -8.50
C PHE A 86 13.92 -2.69 -8.02
N ALA A 87 14.83 -2.94 -8.95
CA ALA A 87 16.25 -2.94 -8.62
C ALA A 87 16.70 -1.53 -8.20
N VAL A 88 17.54 -1.48 -7.19
CA VAL A 88 18.14 -0.25 -6.65
C VAL A 88 19.65 -0.34 -6.78
N SER A 89 20.23 0.66 -7.43
CA SER A 89 21.69 0.85 -7.51
C SER A 89 22.06 2.24 -7.01
N ASN A 90 23.36 2.43 -6.73
CA ASN A 90 23.88 3.70 -6.21
C ASN A 90 23.12 4.19 -4.97
N TYR A 91 22.73 3.25 -4.11
CA TYR A 91 22.03 3.60 -2.87
C TYR A 91 22.94 4.33 -1.93
N THR A 92 22.49 5.46 -1.42
CA THR A 92 23.18 6.23 -0.39
C THR A 92 22.14 6.74 0.60
N MET A 93 22.36 6.44 1.88
CA MET A 93 21.61 7.01 2.99
C MET A 93 22.57 7.84 3.84
N THR A 94 22.20 9.09 4.11
CA THR A 94 22.89 9.98 5.04
C THR A 94 21.92 10.37 6.14
N ILE A 95 22.29 10.16 7.39
CA ILE A 95 21.48 10.44 8.57
C ILE A 95 22.24 11.39 9.49
N ASP A 96 21.55 12.40 10.01
CA ASP A 96 21.95 13.19 11.17
C ASP A 96 21.01 12.88 12.33
N TYR A 97 21.47 12.13 13.30
CA TYR A 97 20.72 11.73 14.49
C TYR A 97 20.50 12.90 15.47
N THR A 98 21.27 13.99 15.36
CA THR A 98 21.15 15.15 16.25
C THR A 98 19.99 16.06 15.84
N THR A 99 19.75 16.17 14.55
CA THR A 99 18.68 16.99 13.96
C THR A 99 17.50 16.15 13.49
N MET A 100 17.59 14.82 13.53
CA MET A 100 16.59 13.90 12.96
C MET A 100 16.33 14.19 11.49
N SER A 101 17.42 14.33 10.74
CA SER A 101 17.42 14.63 9.31
C SER A 101 18.00 13.47 8.53
N SER A 102 17.47 13.24 7.33
CA SER A 102 18.03 12.23 6.43
C SER A 102 17.96 12.64 4.96
N ARG A 103 18.85 12.04 4.18
CA ARG A 103 18.79 12.01 2.72
C ARG A 103 18.97 10.58 2.25
N GLU A 104 17.98 10.06 1.56
CA GLU A 104 18.01 8.77 0.88
C GLU A 104 18.04 9.00 -0.63
N SER A 105 19.08 8.53 -1.31
CA SER A 105 19.22 8.69 -2.75
C SER A 105 19.63 7.40 -3.44
N TYR A 106 19.03 7.11 -4.58
CA TYR A 106 19.34 5.91 -5.36
C TYR A 106 18.84 6.01 -6.80
N THR A 107 19.32 5.11 -7.64
CA THR A 107 18.80 4.88 -8.97
C THR A 107 17.86 3.68 -8.92
N ARG A 108 16.57 3.90 -9.21
CA ARG A 108 15.56 2.87 -9.32
C ARG A 108 15.42 2.44 -10.77
N ILE A 109 15.50 1.13 -11.02
CA ILE A 109 15.37 0.54 -12.35
C ILE A 109 14.11 -0.31 -12.32
N SER A 110 13.19 -0.06 -13.27
CA SER A 110 12.03 -0.93 -13.44
C SER A 110 12.48 -2.36 -13.74
N PRO A 111 11.82 -3.36 -13.17
CA PRO A 111 12.11 -4.73 -13.54
C PRO A 111 11.91 -4.89 -15.04
N GLU A 112 12.88 -5.47 -15.72
CA GLU A 112 12.71 -5.94 -17.10
C GLU A 112 11.58 -6.99 -17.17
N PRO A 113 11.13 -7.37 -18.41
CA PRO A 113 10.05 -8.33 -18.59
C PRO A 113 10.16 -9.57 -17.69
N PRO A 114 9.07 -10.25 -17.35
CA PRO A 114 8.84 -11.08 -16.16
C PRO A 114 9.85 -12.19 -15.86
N ASN A 115 10.90 -12.34 -16.62
CA ASN A 115 11.85 -13.44 -16.49
C ASN A 115 13.27 -13.01 -16.01
N ARG A 116 13.48 -11.75 -15.64
CA ARG A 116 14.81 -11.28 -15.21
C ARG A 116 14.72 -10.27 -14.07
N TYR A 117 14.56 -10.78 -12.85
CA TYR A 117 14.99 -10.02 -11.70
C TYR A 117 16.51 -10.09 -11.63
N PRO A 118 17.22 -8.95 -11.46
CA PRO A 118 18.65 -9.01 -11.18
C PRO A 118 18.84 -9.83 -9.90
N ALA A 119 19.66 -10.88 -9.98
CA ALA A 119 20.04 -11.62 -8.80
C ALA A 119 20.69 -10.66 -7.80
N LEU A 120 20.22 -10.64 -6.56
CA LEU A 120 20.93 -9.94 -5.50
C LEU A 120 22.34 -10.53 -5.39
N PRO A 121 23.39 -9.70 -5.25
CA PRO A 121 24.73 -10.21 -5.04
C PRO A 121 24.78 -10.95 -3.69
N GLY A 122 24.97 -12.29 -3.72
CA GLY A 122 25.16 -13.17 -2.55
C GLY A 122 24.11 -14.28 -2.42
N PRO A 123 24.29 -15.19 -1.45
CA PRO A 123 23.37 -16.30 -1.23
C PRO A 123 21.99 -15.76 -0.82
N ALA A 124 20.96 -16.18 -1.55
CA ALA A 124 19.58 -15.89 -1.20
C ALA A 124 19.25 -16.60 0.13
N ARG A 125 18.86 -15.87 1.16
CA ARG A 125 18.14 -16.47 2.28
C ARG A 125 16.74 -16.90 1.82
N GLU A 126 16.18 -17.92 2.45
CA GLU A 126 14.99 -18.68 2.05
C GLU A 126 13.65 -17.91 2.04
N HIS A 127 13.68 -16.59 2.08
CA HIS A 127 12.47 -15.77 2.00
C HIS A 127 12.17 -15.37 0.56
N GLY A 128 11.58 -16.31 -0.17
CA GLY A 128 11.06 -16.07 -1.52
C GLY A 128 12.15 -16.11 -2.61
N ASN A 129 12.15 -17.17 -3.38
CA ASN A 129 12.96 -17.29 -4.57
C ASN A 129 12.60 -16.17 -5.56
N LEU A 130 13.45 -15.15 -5.70
CA LEU A 130 13.26 -13.99 -6.58
C LEU A 130 13.14 -14.37 -8.07
N SER A 131 13.44 -15.62 -8.42
CA SER A 131 13.26 -16.20 -9.75
C SER A 131 11.91 -16.89 -9.93
N ASP A 132 11.02 -16.84 -8.93
CA ASP A 132 9.70 -17.46 -9.03
C ASP A 132 8.84 -16.69 -10.06
N PRO A 133 8.38 -17.38 -11.13
CA PRO A 133 7.51 -16.76 -12.13
C PRO A 133 6.13 -16.34 -11.59
N SER A 134 5.77 -16.72 -10.35
CA SER A 134 4.55 -16.24 -9.68
C SER A 134 4.63 -14.76 -9.26
N HIS A 135 5.82 -14.15 -9.23
CA HIS A 135 5.98 -12.71 -9.05
C HIS A 135 5.61 -11.96 -10.32
N ARG A 136 4.33 -12.00 -10.69
CA ARG A 136 3.81 -11.26 -11.81
C ARG A 136 3.82 -9.76 -11.53
N ARG A 137 3.91 -8.96 -12.58
CA ARG A 137 3.91 -7.51 -12.46
C ARG A 137 2.53 -7.05 -12.03
N GLY A 138 2.45 -6.29 -10.97
CA GLY A 138 1.31 -5.45 -10.63
C GLY A 138 1.72 -3.98 -10.73
N GLY A 139 0.76 -3.09 -10.74
CA GLY A 139 0.96 -1.66 -10.54
C GLY A 139 1.06 -0.79 -11.77
N GLY A 140 0.22 0.23 -11.79
CA GLY A 140 0.29 1.32 -12.74
C GLY A 140 1.58 2.14 -12.59
N GLY A 141 2.05 2.70 -13.69
CA GLY A 141 3.25 3.56 -13.71
C GLY A 141 4.60 2.84 -13.67
N ILE A 142 4.60 1.50 -13.67
CA ILE A 142 5.82 0.68 -13.71
C ILE A 142 6.46 0.65 -15.11
N ALA A 143 5.73 1.09 -16.12
CA ALA A 143 6.13 0.98 -17.53
C ALA A 143 7.24 1.95 -17.97
N ASN A 144 7.91 2.66 -17.07
CA ASN A 144 9.06 3.48 -17.46
C ASN A 144 10.34 2.63 -17.36
N PRO A 145 10.88 2.10 -18.47
CA PRO A 145 12.08 1.27 -18.47
C PRO A 145 13.35 2.08 -18.18
N ASN A 146 13.28 3.40 -18.15
CA ASN A 146 14.42 4.25 -17.91
C ASN A 146 14.74 4.29 -16.40
N PRO A 147 16.05 4.28 -16.04
CA PRO A 147 16.47 4.50 -14.69
C PRO A 147 15.91 5.81 -14.13
N VAL A 148 15.30 5.76 -12.97
CA VAL A 148 14.73 6.93 -12.28
C VAL A 148 15.60 7.28 -11.09
N GLN A 149 16.07 8.52 -11.02
CA GLN A 149 16.77 9.04 -9.85
C GLN A 149 15.75 9.36 -8.75
N ILE A 150 16.00 8.84 -7.57
CA ILE A 150 15.22 9.10 -6.36
C ILE A 150 16.11 9.87 -5.39
N ASP A 151 15.60 10.95 -4.82
CA ASP A 151 16.28 11.75 -3.78
C ASP A 151 15.23 12.23 -2.79
N LEU A 152 15.15 11.57 -1.65
CA LEU A 152 14.17 11.79 -0.60
C LEU A 152 14.86 12.42 0.59
N ARG A 153 14.33 13.52 1.11
CA ARG A 153 14.95 14.27 2.21
C ARG A 153 13.95 14.66 3.27
N ASN A 154 14.45 14.76 4.50
CA ASN A 154 13.74 15.44 5.58
C ASN A 154 14.67 16.24 6.47
N ASN A 155 14.08 17.23 7.12
CA ASN A 155 14.61 17.87 8.31
C ASN A 155 13.48 17.90 9.34
N LYS A 156 13.61 17.11 10.39
CA LYS A 156 12.52 16.85 11.35
C LYS A 156 11.25 16.43 10.59
N ASN A 157 10.13 17.08 10.85
CA ASN A 157 8.84 16.79 10.25
C ASN A 157 8.61 17.42 8.86
N VAL A 158 9.63 18.05 8.28
CA VAL A 158 9.55 18.61 6.93
C VAL A 158 10.17 17.65 5.94
N ALA A 159 9.38 17.03 5.08
CA ALA A 159 9.84 16.09 4.04
C ALA A 159 9.69 16.70 2.63
N TRP A 160 10.67 16.43 1.77
CA TRP A 160 10.60 16.80 0.35
C TRP A 160 11.37 15.81 -0.50
N ASP A 161 10.97 15.71 -1.77
CA ASP A 161 11.68 14.96 -2.79
C ASP A 161 12.33 15.91 -3.77
N VAL A 162 13.42 15.50 -4.40
CA VAL A 162 14.02 16.24 -5.50
C VAL A 162 13.60 15.59 -6.82
N VAL A 163 12.68 16.22 -7.53
CA VAL A 163 12.12 15.74 -8.79
C VAL A 163 12.58 16.66 -9.93
N ASN A 164 13.27 16.11 -10.93
CA ASN A 164 13.84 16.90 -12.03
C ASN A 164 14.67 18.11 -11.53
N ASN A 165 15.52 17.89 -10.54
CA ASN A 165 16.34 18.89 -9.86
C ASN A 165 15.56 20.00 -9.13
N LYS A 166 14.27 19.80 -8.87
CA LYS A 166 13.45 20.75 -8.11
C LYS A 166 12.99 20.09 -6.79
N PRO A 167 13.09 20.79 -5.65
CA PRO A 167 12.55 20.30 -4.40
C PRO A 167 11.02 20.41 -4.41
N VAL A 168 10.35 19.33 -4.05
CA VAL A 168 8.88 19.24 -3.99
C VAL A 168 8.47 18.75 -2.61
N ARG A 169 7.72 19.57 -1.86
CA ARG A 169 7.21 19.23 -0.53
C ARG A 169 6.37 17.96 -0.59
N GLN A 170 6.63 17.04 0.33
CA GLN A 170 5.84 15.82 0.52
C GLN A 170 4.98 15.94 1.77
N TRP A 171 3.71 15.55 1.67
CA TRP A 171 2.73 15.68 2.73
C TRP A 171 2.31 14.34 3.33
N GLN A 172 2.29 13.29 2.52
CA GLN A 172 1.83 11.96 2.92
C GLN A 172 2.71 10.86 2.33
N TYR A 173 2.81 9.76 3.03
CA TYR A 173 3.36 8.50 2.53
C TYR A 173 2.27 7.44 2.55
N LEU A 174 2.16 6.66 1.48
CA LEU A 174 1.14 5.61 1.28
C LEU A 174 -0.30 6.08 1.63
N TYR A 175 -0.62 7.34 1.25
CA TYR A 175 -1.94 7.97 1.43
C TYR A 175 -2.41 8.11 2.89
N GLY A 176 -1.60 7.76 3.87
CA GLY A 176 -1.93 7.76 5.30
C GLY A 176 -1.03 8.66 6.13
N ILE A 177 0.12 8.13 6.56
CA ILE A 177 1.03 8.83 7.47
C ILE A 177 1.60 10.13 6.86
N ASP A 178 1.84 11.16 7.71
CA ASP A 178 2.62 12.34 7.31
C ASP A 178 4.02 11.94 6.84
N ALA A 179 4.48 12.50 5.72
CA ALA A 179 5.74 12.11 5.12
C ALA A 179 6.96 12.46 5.99
N GLY A 180 6.90 13.56 6.74
CA GLY A 180 7.97 13.95 7.66
C GLY A 180 8.02 13.02 8.89
N GLU A 181 6.85 12.66 9.44
CA GLU A 181 6.78 11.66 10.52
C GLU A 181 7.33 10.30 10.06
N TYR A 182 6.94 9.86 8.87
CA TYR A 182 7.43 8.60 8.32
C TYR A 182 8.95 8.58 8.21
N ARG A 183 9.57 9.63 7.64
CA ARG A 183 11.03 9.70 7.50
C ARG A 183 11.76 9.84 8.84
N GLN A 184 11.16 10.46 9.84
CA GLN A 184 11.71 10.43 11.21
C GLN A 184 11.62 9.02 11.81
N LEU A 185 10.52 8.31 11.60
CA LEU A 185 10.41 6.91 12.03
C LEU A 185 11.47 6.04 11.35
N GLU A 186 11.71 6.19 10.06
CA GLU A 186 12.78 5.45 9.34
C GLU A 186 14.16 5.66 9.99
N ILE A 187 14.47 6.87 10.48
CA ILE A 187 15.68 7.13 11.26
C ILE A 187 15.68 6.35 12.59
N ILE A 188 14.56 6.40 13.31
CA ILE A 188 14.40 5.73 14.62
C ILE A 188 14.39 4.21 14.47
N LEU A 189 13.87 3.70 13.36
CA LEU A 189 13.82 2.28 13.08
C LEU A 189 15.20 1.69 12.73
N THR A 190 16.21 2.51 12.41
CA THR A 190 17.60 2.00 12.32
C THR A 190 18.10 1.53 13.68
N PRO A 191 19.00 0.53 13.78
CA PRO A 191 19.55 0.06 15.05
C PRO A 191 20.16 1.17 15.92
N HIS A 192 20.94 2.06 15.32
CA HIS A 192 21.57 3.19 16.03
C HIS A 192 20.51 4.22 16.45
N GLY A 193 19.53 4.50 15.58
CA GLY A 193 18.43 5.41 15.88
C GLY A 193 17.56 4.91 17.03
N PHE A 194 17.23 3.62 17.03
CA PHE A 194 16.48 2.99 18.10
C PHE A 194 17.17 3.10 19.46
N VAL A 195 18.46 2.75 19.52
CA VAL A 195 19.25 2.82 20.77
C VAL A 195 19.37 4.26 21.26
N LYS A 196 19.60 5.22 20.35
CA LYS A 196 19.64 6.66 20.70
C LYS A 196 18.29 7.15 21.24
N ALA A 197 17.18 6.79 20.60
CA ALA A 197 15.84 7.14 21.05
C ALA A 197 15.55 6.50 22.43
N ALA A 198 15.96 5.26 22.65
CA ALA A 198 15.76 4.54 23.90
C ALA A 198 16.58 5.11 25.07
N LEU A 199 17.78 5.64 24.80
CA LEU A 199 18.66 6.24 25.82
C LEU A 199 18.48 7.74 25.98
N ALA A 200 17.67 8.38 25.14
CA ALA A 200 17.43 9.82 25.19
C ALA A 200 16.91 10.29 26.57
N PRO A 201 17.21 11.54 26.96
CA PRO A 201 16.65 12.13 28.19
C PRO A 201 15.12 12.06 28.18
N GLY A 202 14.53 11.54 29.27
CA GLY A 202 13.08 11.38 29.39
C GLY A 202 12.49 10.13 28.71
N ALA A 203 13.26 9.37 27.94
CA ALA A 203 12.81 8.08 27.42
C ALA A 203 12.62 7.08 28.55
N ASN A 204 11.53 6.34 28.51
CA ASN A 204 11.19 5.30 29.48
C ASN A 204 11.10 3.93 28.75
N PRO A 205 12.25 3.36 28.37
CA PRO A 205 12.27 2.04 27.75
C PRO A 205 11.77 0.96 28.72
N VAL A 206 11.00 0.01 28.21
CA VAL A 206 10.46 -1.11 28.98
C VAL A 206 10.96 -2.41 28.38
N LEU A 207 11.62 -3.25 29.21
CA LEU A 207 11.99 -4.59 28.80
C LEU A 207 10.79 -5.52 28.92
N VAL A 208 10.48 -6.25 27.86
CA VAL A 208 9.43 -7.28 27.87
C VAL A 208 9.94 -8.48 28.66
N PRO A 209 9.19 -8.96 29.68
CA PRO A 209 9.58 -10.13 30.47
C PRO A 209 9.67 -11.41 29.60
N PRO A 210 10.59 -12.38 29.94
CA PRO A 210 10.59 -13.70 29.33
C PRO A 210 9.25 -14.45 29.60
N PRO A 211 8.91 -15.49 28.82
CA PRO A 211 9.74 -16.13 27.79
C PRO A 211 9.69 -15.41 26.45
N GLY A 212 10.77 -15.49 25.68
CA GLY A 212 10.90 -14.96 24.32
C GLY A 212 12.18 -14.14 24.14
N PRO A 213 12.39 -13.58 22.93
CA PRO A 213 13.55 -12.75 22.66
C PRO A 213 13.53 -11.48 23.53
N ARG A 214 14.69 -10.91 23.81
CA ARG A 214 14.79 -9.64 24.54
C ARG A 214 14.23 -8.50 23.70
N ARG A 215 13.05 -8.01 24.07
CA ARG A 215 12.35 -6.93 23.38
C ARG A 215 12.28 -5.70 24.28
N VAL A 216 12.69 -4.56 23.72
CA VAL A 216 12.61 -3.26 24.39
C VAL A 216 11.54 -2.42 23.72
N VAL A 217 10.63 -1.91 24.51
CA VAL A 217 9.48 -1.11 24.05
C VAL A 217 9.69 0.35 24.37
N LEU A 218 9.53 1.21 23.39
CA LEU A 218 9.43 2.66 23.50
C LEU A 218 7.99 3.07 23.22
N ASN A 219 7.37 3.76 24.15
CA ASN A 219 6.03 4.32 23.99
C ASN A 219 6.12 5.82 23.68
N ASN A 220 5.09 6.36 23.03
CA ASN A 220 4.95 7.78 22.69
C ASN A 220 6.08 8.34 21.81
N VAL A 221 6.75 7.50 21.03
CA VAL A 221 7.71 7.99 20.02
C VAL A 221 6.98 8.92 19.06
N LEU A 222 7.55 10.10 18.80
CA LEU A 222 6.89 11.20 18.07
C LEU A 222 5.46 11.51 18.57
N GLY A 223 5.22 11.31 19.88
CA GLY A 223 3.94 11.62 20.54
C GLY A 223 2.84 10.56 20.40
N LYS A 224 3.00 9.53 19.59
CA LYS A 224 1.93 8.52 19.36
C LYS A 224 2.39 7.10 19.06
N TYR A 225 3.60 6.89 18.55
CA TYR A 225 4.03 5.57 18.10
C TYR A 225 4.59 4.72 19.23
N LYS A 226 4.34 3.42 19.14
CA LYS A 226 5.00 2.41 19.94
C LYS A 226 6.06 1.74 19.05
N VAL A 227 7.33 1.86 19.43
CA VAL A 227 8.46 1.24 18.72
C VAL A 227 9.02 0.11 19.56
N VAL A 228 9.29 -1.03 18.97
CA VAL A 228 9.83 -2.21 19.65
C VAL A 228 11.12 -2.64 18.98
N GLY A 229 12.20 -2.73 19.75
CA GLY A 229 13.47 -3.30 19.29
C GLY A 229 13.71 -4.68 19.89
N THR A 230 14.10 -5.63 19.05
CA THR A 230 14.54 -6.96 19.46
C THR A 230 16.06 -6.99 19.57
N ILE A 231 16.57 -7.42 20.70
CA ILE A 231 18.02 -7.44 21.01
C ILE A 231 18.50 -8.89 21.06
N GLU A 232 19.48 -9.21 20.23
CA GLU A 232 20.16 -10.50 20.17
C GLU A 232 21.69 -10.29 20.21
N ASP A 233 22.41 -10.99 21.07
CA ASP A 233 23.87 -10.92 21.24
C ASP A 233 24.45 -9.50 21.33
N ASN A 234 23.74 -8.58 21.99
CA ASN A 234 24.02 -7.14 22.06
C ASN A 234 24.00 -6.41 20.71
N TYR A 235 23.24 -6.91 19.75
CA TYR A 235 22.84 -6.22 18.53
C TYR A 235 21.35 -5.98 18.51
N VAL A 236 20.91 -5.00 17.75
CA VAL A 236 19.50 -4.79 17.43
C VAL A 236 19.20 -5.60 16.18
N ALA A 237 18.56 -6.76 16.35
CA ALA A 237 18.25 -7.67 15.26
C ALA A 237 17.02 -7.20 14.45
N MET A 238 16.07 -6.56 15.12
CA MET A 238 14.84 -6.07 14.47
C MET A 238 14.32 -4.83 15.19
N VAL A 239 13.74 -3.90 14.42
CA VAL A 239 12.95 -2.79 14.98
C VAL A 239 11.62 -2.72 14.25
N GLU A 240 10.53 -2.58 15.00
CA GLU A 240 9.17 -2.59 14.47
C GLU A 240 8.29 -1.50 15.07
N THR A 241 7.31 -1.06 14.30
CA THR A 241 6.25 -0.16 14.73
C THR A 241 4.98 -0.36 13.90
N PHE A 242 3.94 0.40 14.21
CA PHE A 242 2.75 0.50 13.38
C PHE A 242 2.62 1.91 12.82
N ILE A 243 2.23 2.01 11.54
CA ILE A 243 1.92 3.28 10.88
C ILE A 243 0.50 3.25 10.32
N PRO A 244 -0.18 4.40 10.24
CA PRO A 244 -1.52 4.43 9.66
C PRO A 244 -1.50 4.26 8.14
N ASN A 245 -2.38 3.39 7.65
CA ASN A 245 -2.62 3.18 6.23
C ASN A 245 -4.13 3.11 5.95
N PRO A 246 -4.66 3.79 4.91
CA PRO A 246 -6.10 3.85 4.65
C PRO A 246 -6.71 2.50 4.27
N VAL A 247 -5.95 1.57 3.70
CA VAL A 247 -6.44 0.23 3.32
C VAL A 247 -6.28 -0.76 4.47
N VAL A 248 -5.07 -0.93 4.96
CA VAL A 248 -4.77 -2.00 5.94
C VAL A 248 -4.84 -1.55 7.41
N GLY A 249 -5.23 -0.31 7.69
CA GLY A 249 -5.39 0.19 9.06
C GLY A 249 -4.08 0.54 9.73
N ASP A 250 -3.93 0.20 11.01
CA ASP A 250 -2.67 0.30 11.72
C ASP A 250 -1.73 -0.79 11.18
N MET A 251 -0.93 -0.41 10.18
CA MET A 251 -0.06 -1.30 9.42
C MET A 251 1.26 -1.50 10.15
N ARG A 252 1.60 -2.75 10.47
CA ARG A 252 2.91 -3.09 11.01
C ARG A 252 3.98 -2.87 9.95
N ILE A 253 5.07 -2.26 10.35
CA ILE A 253 6.33 -2.22 9.60
C ILE A 253 7.44 -2.74 10.50
N ASN A 254 8.34 -3.56 9.96
CA ASN A 254 9.52 -4.03 10.66
C ASN A 254 10.74 -4.01 9.74
N HIS A 255 11.89 -3.76 10.34
CA HIS A 255 13.19 -3.81 9.70
C HIS A 255 14.03 -4.83 10.45
N GLU A 256 14.59 -5.79 9.73
CA GLU A 256 15.48 -6.85 10.22
C GLU A 256 16.90 -6.58 9.76
N TYR A 257 17.85 -6.78 10.64
CA TYR A 257 19.25 -6.36 10.47
C TYR A 257 20.21 -7.50 10.77
N ASP A 258 20.98 -7.89 9.75
CA ASP A 258 21.87 -9.03 9.81
C ASP A 258 23.29 -8.70 9.29
N GLU A 259 24.20 -9.67 9.43
CA GLU A 259 25.56 -9.63 8.89
C GLU A 259 26.34 -8.37 9.31
N TRP A 260 26.55 -8.23 10.62
CA TRP A 260 27.19 -7.07 11.22
C TRP A 260 28.69 -7.01 10.92
N LYS A 261 29.19 -5.85 10.47
CA LYS A 261 30.61 -5.56 10.19
C LYS A 261 31.06 -4.26 10.84
N ASP A 262 32.35 -4.18 11.22
CA ASP A 262 32.95 -2.96 11.76
C ASP A 262 33.44 -2.07 10.62
N PHE A 263 33.02 -0.81 10.64
CA PHE A 263 33.41 0.24 9.71
C PHE A 263 34.15 1.38 10.45
N GLY A 264 35.28 1.04 11.07
CA GLY A 264 36.11 2.04 11.77
C GLY A 264 35.54 2.46 13.14
N GLY A 265 35.06 1.49 13.91
CA GLY A 265 34.56 1.67 15.28
C GLY A 265 33.01 1.84 15.36
N VAL A 266 32.32 1.87 14.24
CA VAL A 266 30.89 1.75 14.16
C VAL A 266 30.54 0.46 13.47
N LYS A 267 29.81 -0.41 14.16
CA LYS A 267 29.31 -1.66 13.58
C LYS A 267 27.99 -1.39 12.86
N MET A 268 27.96 -1.78 11.60
CA MET A 268 26.78 -1.68 10.72
C MET A 268 26.31 -3.07 10.32
N TRP A 269 25.01 -3.21 10.16
CA TRP A 269 24.41 -4.31 9.43
C TRP A 269 24.82 -4.22 7.95
N THR A 270 25.02 -5.33 7.30
CA THR A 270 25.27 -5.37 5.86
C THR A 270 24.15 -6.03 5.07
N GLU A 271 23.16 -6.60 5.75
CA GLU A 271 21.90 -7.05 5.17
C GLU A 271 20.74 -6.43 5.94
N GLU A 272 19.79 -5.85 5.20
CA GLU A 272 18.54 -5.28 5.70
C GLU A 272 17.37 -5.88 4.93
N HIS A 273 16.37 -6.33 5.67
CA HIS A 273 15.06 -6.73 5.15
C HIS A 273 13.99 -5.91 5.84
N SER A 274 13.04 -5.38 5.09
CA SER A 274 11.87 -4.78 5.71
C SER A 274 10.57 -5.37 5.18
N HIS A 275 9.61 -5.53 6.07
CA HIS A 275 8.30 -6.08 5.76
C HIS A 275 7.21 -5.11 6.17
N PHE A 276 6.16 -5.06 5.37
CA PHE A 276 4.94 -4.36 5.69
C PHE A 276 3.82 -5.38 5.91
N VAL A 277 2.80 -4.97 6.66
CA VAL A 277 1.55 -5.70 6.95
C VAL A 277 1.73 -6.93 7.85
N GLU A 278 1.08 -6.90 8.99
CA GLU A 278 1.22 -7.90 10.06
C GLU A 278 0.77 -9.33 9.66
N ALA A 279 -0.29 -9.44 8.85
CA ALA A 279 -0.90 -10.75 8.58
C ALA A 279 -0.11 -11.60 7.58
N TYR A 280 0.68 -10.99 6.73
CA TYR A 280 1.35 -11.68 5.61
C TYR A 280 2.68 -11.06 5.20
N GLN A 281 3.28 -10.24 6.04
CA GLN A 281 4.66 -9.73 5.94
C GLN A 281 5.18 -9.56 4.51
N ALA A 282 4.52 -8.70 3.71
CA ALA A 282 4.96 -8.44 2.35
C ALA A 282 6.31 -7.72 2.34
N ASP A 283 7.24 -8.24 1.56
CA ASP A 283 8.58 -7.65 1.43
C ASP A 283 8.48 -6.24 0.85
N ASN A 284 9.03 -5.25 1.58
CA ASN A 284 9.07 -3.87 1.15
C ASN A 284 10.42 -3.48 0.57
N ARG A 285 11.51 -3.83 1.25
CA ARG A 285 12.88 -3.58 0.76
C ARG A 285 13.86 -4.65 1.21
N GLN A 286 14.91 -4.81 0.41
CA GLN A 286 16.06 -5.67 0.73
C GLN A 286 17.31 -4.94 0.27
N PHE A 287 18.21 -4.66 1.19
CA PHE A 287 19.46 -3.96 0.90
C PHE A 287 20.68 -4.75 1.35
N ARG A 288 21.77 -4.62 0.57
CA ARG A 288 23.12 -4.99 0.95
C ARG A 288 23.97 -3.74 1.03
N ILE A 289 24.50 -3.49 2.23
CA ILE A 289 25.33 -2.35 2.52
C ILE A 289 26.78 -2.72 2.24
N SER A 290 27.43 -1.96 1.36
CA SER A 290 28.82 -2.19 0.95
C SER A 290 29.83 -1.33 1.70
N SER A 291 29.41 -0.13 2.15
CA SER A 291 30.28 0.77 2.94
C SER A 291 29.47 1.60 3.92
N ALA A 292 30.12 2.00 5.01
CA ALA A 292 29.56 2.95 5.97
C ALA A 292 30.66 3.87 6.50
N ARG A 293 30.29 5.10 6.84
CA ARG A 293 31.15 6.13 7.43
C ARG A 293 30.43 6.82 8.57
N ALA A 294 31.03 6.80 9.74
CA ALA A 294 30.50 7.48 10.92
C ALA A 294 31.02 8.93 11.02
N ASN A 295 30.24 9.77 11.64
CA ASN A 295 30.57 11.16 11.96
C ASN A 295 31.07 11.96 10.74
N VAL A 296 30.42 11.73 9.59
CA VAL A 296 30.74 12.45 8.36
C VAL A 296 30.39 13.92 8.50
N ASN A 297 31.24 14.79 7.96
CA ASN A 297 30.92 16.20 7.84
C ASN A 297 29.90 16.38 6.71
N VAL A 298 28.63 16.49 7.05
CA VAL A 298 27.56 16.69 6.08
C VAL A 298 27.48 18.18 5.74
N ALA A 299 27.50 18.49 4.44
CA ALA A 299 27.34 19.87 3.99
C ALA A 299 25.95 20.42 4.45
N PRO A 300 25.88 21.62 5.04
CA PRO A 300 24.65 22.17 5.63
C PRO A 300 23.46 22.19 4.67
N GLU A 301 23.69 22.40 3.37
CA GLU A 301 22.68 22.41 2.32
C GLU A 301 22.02 21.03 2.07
N THR A 302 22.64 19.95 2.53
CA THR A 302 22.08 18.59 2.38
C THR A 302 20.73 18.48 3.08
N PHE A 303 20.62 19.08 4.26
CA PHE A 303 19.42 19.04 5.10
C PHE A 303 18.72 20.39 5.26
N ALA A 304 19.26 21.46 4.66
CA ALA A 304 18.60 22.76 4.66
C ALA A 304 17.24 22.66 3.93
N ILE A 305 16.19 23.12 4.59
CA ILE A 305 14.86 23.15 3.97
C ILE A 305 14.85 24.24 2.88
N PRO A 306 14.63 23.86 1.60
CA PRO A 306 14.56 24.86 0.53
C PRO A 306 13.43 25.86 0.77
N PRO A 307 13.58 27.15 0.38
CA PRO A 307 12.56 28.17 0.58
C PRO A 307 11.18 27.79 0.01
N ASP A 308 11.13 27.21 -1.18
CA ASP A 308 9.89 26.76 -1.82
C ASP A 308 9.19 25.65 -0.99
N VAL A 309 9.97 24.76 -0.37
CA VAL A 309 9.47 23.71 0.52
C VAL A 309 8.95 24.29 1.84
N ALA A 310 9.70 25.24 2.40
CA ALA A 310 9.33 25.88 3.68
C ALA A 310 8.04 26.70 3.58
N GLN A 311 7.82 27.35 2.43
CA GLN A 311 6.65 28.19 2.16
C GLN A 311 5.46 27.41 1.60
N ALA A 312 5.67 26.13 1.17
CA ALA A 312 4.61 25.34 0.61
C ALA A 312 3.49 25.10 1.63
N THR A 313 2.27 25.29 1.18
CA THR A 313 1.06 24.93 1.94
C THR A 313 0.47 23.63 1.39
N ARG A 314 -0.08 22.81 2.29
CA ARG A 314 -0.75 21.58 1.85
C ARG A 314 -1.93 21.94 0.95
N PRO A 315 -1.98 21.46 -0.29
CA PRO A 315 -3.11 21.72 -1.16
C PRO A 315 -4.41 21.20 -0.52
N ALA A 316 -5.45 22.01 -0.52
CA ALA A 316 -6.77 21.52 -0.15
C ALA A 316 -7.24 20.46 -1.14
N VAL A 317 -7.84 19.38 -0.63
CA VAL A 317 -8.47 18.39 -1.48
C VAL A 317 -9.66 19.04 -2.18
N ARG A 318 -9.59 19.12 -3.51
CA ARG A 318 -10.66 19.69 -4.34
C ARG A 318 -11.20 18.64 -5.28
N VAL A 319 -12.49 18.73 -5.58
CA VAL A 319 -13.17 17.93 -6.60
C VAL A 319 -13.77 18.90 -7.61
N GLU A 320 -13.34 18.77 -8.86
CA GLU A 320 -13.87 19.54 -9.98
C GLU A 320 -14.80 18.63 -10.79
N SER A 321 -16.07 19.01 -10.88
CA SER A 321 -17.06 18.22 -11.61
C SER A 321 -17.23 18.73 -13.04
N ARG A 322 -17.30 17.78 -13.98
CA ARG A 322 -17.61 18.04 -15.40
C ARG A 322 -18.63 17.02 -15.88
N GLN A 323 -19.75 17.47 -16.41
CA GLN A 323 -20.73 16.60 -17.00
C GLN A 323 -20.21 15.99 -18.31
N LEU A 324 -20.28 14.67 -18.43
CA LEU A 324 -19.87 13.90 -19.60
C LEU A 324 -21.09 13.55 -20.48
N ALA A 325 -22.19 13.23 -19.86
CA ALA A 325 -23.49 12.95 -20.48
C ALA A 325 -24.61 13.25 -19.47
N PRO A 326 -25.89 13.29 -19.88
CA PRO A 326 -26.99 13.46 -18.94
C PRO A 326 -26.95 12.42 -17.82
N GLY A 327 -26.80 12.89 -16.56
CA GLY A 327 -26.68 12.04 -15.39
C GLY A 327 -25.32 11.33 -15.22
N VAL A 328 -24.28 11.78 -15.91
CA VAL A 328 -22.91 11.25 -15.78
C VAL A 328 -21.91 12.40 -15.63
N TRP A 329 -21.11 12.37 -14.55
CA TRP A 329 -20.09 13.40 -14.28
C TRP A 329 -18.73 12.79 -13.97
N LEU A 330 -17.70 13.41 -14.55
CA LEU A 330 -16.32 13.24 -14.09
C LEU A 330 -16.14 14.08 -12.83
N LEU A 331 -15.62 13.49 -11.77
CA LEU A 331 -15.24 14.13 -10.52
C LEU A 331 -13.70 14.12 -10.41
N ALA A 332 -13.08 15.10 -11.06
CA ALA A 332 -11.63 15.20 -11.18
C ALA A 332 -10.99 15.74 -9.88
N GLY A 333 -9.74 15.39 -9.64
CA GLY A 333 -8.95 15.98 -8.57
C GLY A 333 -7.70 15.18 -8.24
N GLY A 334 -6.56 15.86 -8.20
CA GLY A 334 -5.27 15.21 -7.99
C GLY A 334 -4.93 14.23 -9.12
N SER A 335 -4.39 13.08 -8.75
CA SER A 335 -3.99 12.03 -9.69
C SER A 335 -5.11 11.06 -10.08
N HIS A 336 -6.24 11.07 -9.33
CA HIS A 336 -7.34 10.12 -9.53
C HIS A 336 -8.66 10.83 -9.71
N ASN A 337 -9.41 10.39 -10.70
CA ASN A 337 -10.80 10.77 -10.90
C ASN A 337 -11.74 9.80 -10.17
N SER A 338 -12.98 10.24 -9.98
CA SER A 338 -14.14 9.37 -9.75
C SER A 338 -15.19 9.68 -10.81
N VAL A 339 -16.11 8.76 -11.04
CA VAL A 339 -17.22 9.00 -11.99
C VAL A 339 -18.54 8.83 -11.26
N LEU A 340 -19.37 9.89 -11.26
CA LEU A 340 -20.72 9.84 -10.74
C LEU A 340 -21.68 9.45 -11.85
N VAL A 341 -22.54 8.47 -11.57
CA VAL A 341 -23.65 8.05 -12.45
C VAL A 341 -24.97 8.12 -11.70
N GLU A 342 -25.88 8.93 -12.21
CA GLU A 342 -27.20 9.11 -11.64
C GLU A 342 -28.19 8.10 -12.23
N PHE A 343 -28.79 7.31 -11.35
CA PHE A 343 -29.92 6.44 -11.62
C PHE A 343 -31.24 7.11 -11.14
N ARG A 344 -32.37 6.50 -11.41
CA ARG A 344 -33.66 7.08 -11.05
C ARG A 344 -33.80 7.36 -9.55
N ASP A 345 -33.44 6.39 -8.70
CA ASP A 345 -33.70 6.44 -7.26
C ASP A 345 -32.42 6.53 -6.41
N PHE A 346 -31.24 6.47 -7.03
CA PHE A 346 -29.95 6.48 -6.35
C PHE A 346 -28.83 6.99 -7.27
N VAL A 347 -27.66 7.16 -6.72
CA VAL A 347 -26.42 7.39 -7.47
C VAL A 347 -25.39 6.31 -7.20
N THR A 348 -24.53 6.08 -8.19
CA THR A 348 -23.36 5.22 -8.12
C THR A 348 -22.12 6.06 -8.36
N VAL A 349 -21.06 5.81 -7.59
CA VAL A 349 -19.74 6.42 -7.81
C VAL A 349 -18.75 5.33 -8.22
N VAL A 350 -18.04 5.51 -9.31
CA VAL A 350 -16.93 4.64 -9.71
C VAL A 350 -15.66 5.23 -9.16
N GLU A 351 -14.92 4.47 -8.39
CA GLU A 351 -13.71 4.72 -7.62
C GLU A 351 -13.87 5.54 -6.33
N GLY A 352 -13.36 4.95 -5.24
CA GLY A 352 -13.11 5.58 -3.95
C GLY A 352 -11.60 5.66 -3.67
N PRO A 353 -10.87 6.56 -4.35
CA PRO A 353 -9.43 6.49 -4.41
C PRO A 353 -8.73 7.08 -3.18
N GLN A 354 -7.45 6.74 -3.03
CA GLN A 354 -6.46 7.31 -2.12
C GLN A 354 -6.76 7.15 -0.64
N ASN A 355 -7.66 7.94 -0.07
CA ASN A 355 -7.94 7.98 1.37
C ASN A 355 -9.32 8.56 1.71
N ASP A 356 -9.60 8.61 3.01
CA ASP A 356 -10.85 9.12 3.56
C ASP A 356 -11.10 10.59 3.17
N GLU A 357 -10.08 11.46 3.29
CA GLU A 357 -10.19 12.90 2.99
C GLU A 357 -10.61 13.13 1.53
N ARG A 358 -9.98 12.43 0.58
CA ARG A 358 -10.33 12.52 -0.84
C ARG A 358 -11.75 12.02 -1.11
N SER A 359 -12.14 10.90 -0.51
CA SER A 359 -13.47 10.33 -0.72
C SER A 359 -14.56 11.16 -0.06
N GLN A 360 -14.31 11.79 1.08
CA GLN A 360 -15.26 12.76 1.68
C GLN A 360 -15.49 13.97 0.76
N ALA A 361 -14.46 14.47 0.11
CA ALA A 361 -14.60 15.56 -0.88
C ALA A 361 -15.44 15.10 -2.09
N VAL A 362 -15.24 13.87 -2.58
CA VAL A 362 -16.07 13.28 -3.65
C VAL A 362 -17.53 13.15 -3.19
N ILE A 363 -17.78 12.61 -2.01
CA ILE A 363 -19.14 12.45 -1.43
C ILE A 363 -19.83 13.81 -1.29
N ALA A 364 -19.11 14.83 -0.84
CA ALA A 364 -19.65 16.19 -0.73
C ALA A 364 -20.07 16.75 -2.11
N GLU A 365 -19.24 16.56 -3.13
CA GLU A 365 -19.54 17.01 -4.49
C GLU A 365 -20.71 16.23 -5.11
N VAL A 366 -20.79 14.91 -4.88
CA VAL A 366 -21.95 14.09 -5.29
C VAL A 366 -23.25 14.62 -4.69
N ARG A 367 -23.25 14.93 -3.38
CA ARG A 367 -24.43 15.48 -2.70
C ARG A 367 -24.79 16.88 -3.19
N ARG A 368 -23.82 17.67 -3.63
CA ARG A 368 -24.06 18.97 -4.24
C ARG A 368 -24.71 18.85 -5.62
N LEU A 369 -24.24 17.90 -6.44
CA LEU A 369 -24.77 17.68 -7.80
C LEU A 369 -26.14 17.00 -7.79
N VAL A 370 -26.33 16.01 -6.91
CA VAL A 370 -27.56 15.18 -6.83
C VAL A 370 -28.01 15.07 -5.38
N PRO A 371 -28.56 16.15 -4.77
CA PRO A 371 -28.81 16.22 -3.32
C PRO A 371 -29.89 15.26 -2.80
N ASN A 372 -30.82 14.83 -3.65
CA ASN A 372 -32.02 14.10 -3.24
C ASN A 372 -31.91 12.58 -3.42
N LYS A 373 -30.76 12.06 -3.81
CA LYS A 373 -30.57 10.63 -4.02
C LYS A 373 -29.43 10.09 -3.17
N PRO A 374 -29.62 8.91 -2.53
CA PRO A 374 -28.56 8.28 -1.76
C PRO A 374 -27.44 7.77 -2.67
N ILE A 375 -26.20 7.82 -2.19
CA ILE A 375 -25.10 7.07 -2.79
C ILE A 375 -25.31 5.60 -2.41
N ARG A 376 -25.82 4.82 -3.33
CA ARG A 376 -26.17 3.42 -3.08
C ARG A 376 -24.99 2.51 -3.29
N TYR A 377 -24.14 2.82 -4.27
CA TYR A 377 -23.00 2.00 -4.64
C TYR A 377 -21.75 2.84 -4.82
N VAL A 378 -20.63 2.26 -4.38
CA VAL A 378 -19.28 2.64 -4.82
C VAL A 378 -18.70 1.46 -5.58
N VAL A 379 -18.32 1.67 -6.83
CA VAL A 379 -17.65 0.67 -7.67
C VAL A 379 -16.15 0.81 -7.48
N ASN A 380 -15.49 -0.28 -7.17
CA ASN A 380 -14.05 -0.35 -7.14
C ASN A 380 -13.56 -1.25 -8.27
N THR A 381 -12.65 -0.74 -9.10
CA THR A 381 -12.15 -1.46 -10.27
C THR A 381 -11.22 -2.60 -9.88
N HIS A 382 -10.30 -2.37 -8.94
CA HIS A 382 -9.34 -3.35 -8.47
C HIS A 382 -8.80 -3.00 -7.07
N TYR A 383 -8.03 -3.91 -6.46
CA TYR A 383 -7.70 -3.81 -5.03
C TYR A 383 -6.46 -2.97 -4.70
N HIS A 384 -5.78 -2.38 -5.67
CA HIS A 384 -4.64 -1.51 -5.38
C HIS A 384 -4.99 -0.39 -4.39
N TRP A 385 -4.02 -0.04 -3.55
CA TRP A 385 -4.31 0.84 -2.40
C TRP A 385 -4.70 2.26 -2.81
N ASP A 386 -4.19 2.74 -3.92
CA ASP A 386 -4.55 4.05 -4.48
C ASP A 386 -5.98 4.10 -5.04
N HIS A 387 -6.56 2.95 -5.41
CA HIS A 387 -7.94 2.83 -5.88
C HIS A 387 -8.94 2.44 -4.78
N SER A 388 -8.47 1.89 -3.67
CA SER A 388 -9.32 1.34 -2.62
C SER A 388 -9.28 2.12 -1.30
N GLY A 389 -8.29 3.00 -1.09
CA GLY A 389 -8.05 3.63 0.21
C GLY A 389 -9.20 4.50 0.75
N GLY A 390 -10.11 4.94 -0.10
CA GLY A 390 -11.26 5.75 0.30
C GLY A 390 -12.58 4.99 0.39
N LEU A 391 -12.63 3.68 0.12
CA LEU A 391 -13.87 2.89 0.12
C LEU A 391 -14.62 2.94 1.46
N ARG A 392 -13.88 3.00 2.58
CA ARG A 392 -14.48 3.08 3.92
C ARG A 392 -15.30 4.34 4.16
N ALA A 393 -14.94 5.47 3.52
CA ALA A 393 -15.73 6.70 3.57
C ALA A 393 -17.11 6.51 2.92
N PHE A 394 -17.16 5.79 1.79
CA PHE A 394 -18.42 5.47 1.12
C PHE A 394 -19.28 4.50 1.94
N VAL A 395 -18.68 3.51 2.58
CA VAL A 395 -19.39 2.62 3.52
C VAL A 395 -19.96 3.41 4.69
N ALA A 396 -19.21 4.35 5.27
CA ALA A 396 -19.69 5.27 6.30
C ALA A 396 -20.87 6.15 5.81
N ALA A 397 -20.90 6.48 4.52
CA ALA A 397 -22.01 7.20 3.88
C ALA A 397 -23.20 6.31 3.53
N GLY A 398 -23.14 5.00 3.77
CA GLY A 398 -24.21 4.02 3.54
C GLY A 398 -24.14 3.29 2.19
N ALA A 399 -23.06 3.45 1.42
CA ALA A 399 -22.90 2.77 0.15
C ALA A 399 -22.48 1.30 0.30
N GLN A 400 -22.93 0.48 -0.64
CA GLN A 400 -22.43 -0.89 -0.85
C GLN A 400 -21.26 -0.86 -1.83
N ILE A 401 -20.27 -1.73 -1.63
CA ILE A 401 -19.12 -1.85 -2.53
C ILE A 401 -19.43 -2.84 -3.64
N VAL A 402 -19.31 -2.39 -4.89
CA VAL A 402 -19.37 -3.23 -6.08
C VAL A 402 -17.95 -3.51 -6.53
N THR A 403 -17.54 -4.74 -6.52
CA THR A 403 -16.18 -5.15 -6.90
C THR A 403 -16.13 -6.64 -7.29
N HIS A 404 -14.99 -7.09 -7.82
CA HIS A 404 -14.79 -8.51 -8.11
C HIS A 404 -14.81 -9.34 -6.81
N ASP A 405 -15.29 -10.59 -6.89
CA ASP A 405 -15.42 -11.51 -5.75
C ASP A 405 -14.14 -11.61 -4.90
N ARG A 406 -12.99 -11.75 -5.52
CA ARG A 406 -11.71 -11.88 -4.84
C ARG A 406 -11.27 -10.61 -4.16
N ASN A 407 -11.54 -9.47 -4.76
CA ASN A 407 -11.29 -8.17 -4.12
C ASN A 407 -12.20 -7.98 -2.90
N ALA A 408 -13.46 -8.42 -2.97
CA ALA A 408 -14.37 -8.38 -1.83
C ALA A 408 -13.87 -9.21 -0.65
N GLU A 409 -13.34 -10.41 -0.90
CA GLU A 409 -12.73 -11.27 0.13
C GLU A 409 -11.49 -10.60 0.76
N TYR A 410 -10.64 -9.98 -0.06
CA TYR A 410 -9.47 -9.22 0.40
C TYR A 410 -9.89 -8.07 1.32
N TYR A 411 -10.86 -7.25 0.91
CA TYR A 411 -11.32 -6.12 1.73
C TYR A 411 -11.93 -6.58 3.05
N ASP A 412 -12.72 -7.64 3.06
CA ASP A 412 -13.27 -8.17 4.30
C ASP A 412 -12.16 -8.54 5.29
N ARG A 413 -11.08 -9.17 4.84
CA ARG A 413 -9.96 -9.58 5.71
C ARG A 413 -9.03 -8.45 6.11
N VAL A 414 -8.67 -7.60 5.15
CA VAL A 414 -7.55 -6.67 5.27
C VAL A 414 -8.01 -5.27 5.64
N MET A 415 -9.15 -4.81 5.10
CA MET A 415 -9.60 -3.43 5.28
C MET A 415 -10.58 -3.27 6.45
N PHE A 416 -11.55 -4.18 6.59
CA PHE A 416 -12.66 -3.99 7.52
C PHE A 416 -12.47 -4.61 8.90
N ARG A 417 -11.50 -5.52 9.07
CA ARG A 417 -11.21 -6.19 10.34
C ARG A 417 -9.99 -5.66 11.09
N ARG A 418 -9.39 -4.53 10.63
CA ARG A 418 -8.17 -3.98 11.20
C ARG A 418 -8.42 -2.77 12.08
N GLU A 419 -7.62 -2.65 13.13
CA GLU A 419 -7.61 -1.47 14.00
C GLU A 419 -7.14 -0.23 13.24
N ARG A 420 -7.64 0.95 13.65
CA ARG A 420 -7.32 2.27 13.09
C ARG A 420 -7.22 3.30 14.21
N LYS A 421 -6.38 2.99 15.20
CA LYS A 421 -6.16 3.87 16.36
C LYS A 421 -5.26 5.05 16.03
N LEU A 422 -4.27 4.83 15.15
CA LEU A 422 -3.31 5.86 14.76
C LEU A 422 -3.93 6.94 13.86
N MET A 423 -4.91 6.58 13.04
CA MET A 423 -5.64 7.48 12.15
C MET A 423 -7.07 6.97 11.96
N PRO A 424 -7.98 7.28 12.91
CA PRO A 424 -9.40 6.96 12.75
C PRO A 424 -9.99 7.67 11.53
N ASP A 425 -10.71 6.92 10.71
CA ASP A 425 -11.41 7.40 9.52
C ASP A 425 -12.90 7.63 9.77
N SER A 426 -13.64 8.06 8.75
CA SER A 426 -15.09 8.34 8.84
C SER A 426 -15.90 7.13 9.28
N LEU A 427 -15.52 5.92 8.89
CA LEU A 427 -16.21 4.71 9.32
C LEU A 427 -15.90 4.38 10.77
N SER A 428 -14.68 4.64 11.25
CA SER A 428 -14.28 4.42 12.65
C SER A 428 -15.05 5.33 13.63
N GLN A 429 -15.62 6.43 13.14
CA GLN A 429 -16.43 7.37 13.92
C GLN A 429 -17.92 7.00 13.95
N ARG A 430 -18.34 5.96 13.22
CA ARG A 430 -19.72 5.50 13.14
C ARG A 430 -19.98 4.43 14.20
N GLU A 431 -20.24 4.86 15.45
CA GLU A 431 -20.53 3.96 16.58
C GLU A 431 -21.74 3.06 16.33
N ASP A 432 -22.75 3.57 15.60
CA ASP A 432 -23.93 2.83 15.19
C ASP A 432 -23.63 1.63 14.28
N LEU A 433 -22.52 1.68 13.55
CA LEU A 433 -22.06 0.61 12.68
C LEU A 433 -21.00 -0.29 13.35
N LEU A 434 -20.26 0.23 14.33
CA LEU A 434 -19.16 -0.50 15.00
C LEU A 434 -19.65 -1.56 16.00
N GLY A 435 -20.85 -1.40 16.57
CA GLY A 435 -21.45 -2.36 17.51
C GLY A 435 -22.02 -3.62 16.85
N LEU A 436 -22.26 -3.57 15.57
CA LEU A 436 -22.53 -4.69 14.71
C LEU A 436 -21.27 -4.84 13.88
N PHE A 437 -20.57 -5.96 13.93
CA PHE A 437 -19.47 -6.21 12.99
C PHE A 437 -19.86 -5.61 11.65
N VAL A 438 -19.19 -4.48 11.26
CA VAL A 438 -19.55 -3.82 10.01
C VAL A 438 -19.22 -4.81 8.92
N ASN A 439 -20.20 -5.58 8.53
CA ASN A 439 -20.13 -6.42 7.37
C ASN A 439 -20.42 -5.48 6.20
N PRO A 440 -19.39 -4.94 5.53
CA PRO A 440 -19.65 -4.09 4.38
C PRO A 440 -20.46 -4.92 3.41
N GLN A 441 -21.52 -4.33 2.88
CA GLN A 441 -22.33 -5.00 1.89
C GLN A 441 -21.57 -4.98 0.57
N PHE A 442 -21.24 -6.14 0.06
CA PHE A 442 -20.61 -6.29 -1.25
C PHE A 442 -21.63 -6.74 -2.29
N VAL A 443 -21.63 -6.07 -3.43
CA VAL A 443 -22.18 -6.60 -4.68
C VAL A 443 -21.03 -7.24 -5.43
N ARG A 444 -20.98 -8.57 -5.40
CA ARG A 444 -19.89 -9.36 -5.94
C ARG A 444 -20.07 -9.60 -7.42
N ILE A 445 -19.09 -9.23 -8.20
CA ILE A 445 -19.06 -9.43 -9.65
C ILE A 445 -18.04 -10.54 -9.95
N GLY A 446 -18.45 -11.52 -10.77
CA GLY A 446 -17.52 -12.46 -11.36
C GLY A 446 -16.93 -11.90 -12.68
N ASN A 447 -17.00 -12.66 -13.76
CA ASN A 447 -16.51 -12.19 -15.06
C ASN A 447 -17.38 -11.09 -15.67
N GLN A 448 -18.68 -11.11 -15.40
CA GLN A 448 -19.66 -10.10 -15.83
C GLN A 448 -20.67 -9.81 -14.75
N GLY A 449 -21.23 -8.60 -14.78
CA GLY A 449 -22.31 -8.18 -13.91
C GLY A 449 -22.92 -6.86 -14.36
N PHE A 450 -23.98 -6.44 -13.68
CA PHE A 450 -24.60 -5.15 -13.99
C PHE A 450 -25.37 -4.58 -12.79
N ILE A 451 -25.49 -3.26 -12.76
CA ILE A 451 -26.42 -2.49 -11.96
C ILE A 451 -27.42 -1.84 -12.91
N HIS A 452 -28.69 -1.88 -12.59
CA HIS A 452 -29.72 -1.27 -13.41
C HIS A 452 -30.77 -0.55 -12.59
N ASP A 453 -31.43 0.38 -13.26
CA ASP A 453 -32.61 1.08 -12.77
C ASP A 453 -33.87 0.41 -13.37
N ARG A 454 -34.56 -0.36 -12.55
CA ARG A 454 -35.78 -1.08 -12.97
C ARG A 454 -37.00 -0.44 -12.32
N ARG A 455 -37.99 -0.08 -13.13
CA ARG A 455 -39.27 0.38 -12.59
C ARG A 455 -40.00 -0.76 -11.88
N PRO A 456 -40.59 -0.51 -10.68
CA PRO A 456 -41.46 -1.49 -10.03
C PRO A 456 -42.59 -1.87 -10.97
N LEU A 457 -42.91 -3.17 -11.06
CA LEU A 457 -43.99 -3.74 -11.86
C LEU A 457 -43.86 -3.59 -13.39
N THR A 458 -42.71 -3.14 -13.91
CA THR A 458 -42.43 -3.11 -15.35
C THR A 458 -41.12 -3.80 -15.67
N THR A 459 -40.97 -4.24 -16.93
CA THR A 459 -39.70 -4.76 -17.44
C THR A 459 -38.80 -3.64 -17.99
N GLU A 460 -39.26 -2.40 -17.94
CA GLU A 460 -38.57 -1.26 -18.52
C GLU A 460 -37.34 -0.86 -17.66
N ILE A 461 -36.20 -0.87 -18.27
CA ILE A 461 -34.90 -0.46 -17.68
C ILE A 461 -34.53 0.89 -18.28
N SER A 462 -34.41 1.94 -17.45
CA SER A 462 -34.10 3.29 -17.92
C SER A 462 -32.58 3.56 -18.01
N LYS A 463 -31.78 2.90 -17.16
CA LYS A 463 -30.32 3.01 -17.19
C LYS A 463 -29.67 1.71 -16.73
N VAL A 464 -28.56 1.34 -17.38
CA VAL A 464 -27.76 0.17 -17.03
C VAL A 464 -26.28 0.60 -16.93
N MET A 465 -25.59 0.04 -15.97
CA MET A 465 -24.12 0.03 -15.91
C MET A 465 -23.68 -1.43 -15.91
N GLU A 466 -22.90 -1.81 -16.90
CA GLU A 466 -22.36 -3.16 -17.07
C GLU A 466 -20.92 -3.22 -16.58
N PHE A 467 -20.50 -4.37 -16.08
CA PHE A 467 -19.15 -4.64 -15.57
C PHE A 467 -18.56 -5.84 -16.28
N PHE A 468 -17.29 -5.73 -16.63
CA PHE A 468 -16.51 -6.81 -17.24
C PHE A 468 -15.19 -6.97 -16.50
N ASN A 469 -14.79 -8.21 -16.19
CA ASN A 469 -13.48 -8.52 -15.68
C ASN A 469 -12.48 -8.61 -16.85
N VAL A 470 -11.39 -7.84 -16.77
CA VAL A 470 -10.35 -7.77 -17.81
C VAL A 470 -9.12 -8.59 -17.44
N GLY A 471 -9.03 -9.07 -16.19
CA GLY A 471 -7.81 -9.67 -15.65
C GLY A 471 -7.63 -11.16 -15.93
N THR A 472 -8.72 -11.97 -15.94
CA THR A 472 -8.61 -13.42 -16.01
C THR A 472 -9.36 -14.03 -17.17
N GLY A 473 -8.81 -15.08 -17.74
CA GLY A 473 -9.53 -16.05 -18.60
C GLY A 473 -9.47 -15.76 -20.09
N SER A 474 -9.08 -14.59 -20.55
CA SER A 474 -9.01 -14.27 -22.00
C SER A 474 -7.71 -13.53 -22.32
N PRO A 475 -6.86 -14.05 -23.22
CA PRO A 475 -5.75 -13.30 -23.78
C PRO A 475 -6.25 -12.14 -24.68
N PRO A 476 -5.58 -10.98 -24.70
CA PRO A 476 -4.43 -10.62 -23.91
C PRO A 476 -4.81 -10.26 -22.46
N TYR A 477 -4.15 -10.88 -21.51
CA TYR A 477 -4.35 -10.60 -20.09
C TYR A 477 -3.85 -9.20 -19.74
N SER A 478 -4.51 -8.56 -18.78
CA SER A 478 -3.92 -7.40 -18.13
C SER A 478 -2.81 -7.86 -17.19
N ASN A 479 -1.59 -7.35 -17.36
CA ASN A 479 -0.50 -7.58 -16.41
C ASN A 479 -0.59 -6.66 -15.18
N HIS A 480 -1.60 -5.78 -15.16
CA HIS A 480 -1.77 -4.81 -14.10
C HIS A 480 -2.36 -5.46 -12.83
N ASN A 481 -3.47 -6.17 -12.98
CA ASN A 481 -4.17 -6.83 -11.90
C ASN A 481 -5.05 -7.96 -12.45
N GLU A 482 -5.14 -9.09 -11.73
CA GLU A 482 -5.90 -10.25 -12.19
C GLU A 482 -7.42 -10.05 -12.11
N PHE A 483 -7.90 -9.37 -11.05
CA PHE A 483 -9.33 -9.19 -10.78
C PHE A 483 -9.74 -7.74 -11.00
N PHE A 484 -9.75 -7.34 -12.26
CA PHE A 484 -9.87 -5.96 -12.69
C PHE A 484 -11.21 -5.72 -13.41
N LEU A 485 -12.06 -4.86 -12.85
CA LEU A 485 -13.33 -4.49 -13.45
C LEU A 485 -13.23 -3.20 -14.26
N VAL A 486 -13.84 -3.21 -15.44
CA VAL A 486 -14.21 -1.99 -16.17
C VAL A 486 -15.73 -1.81 -16.09
N ALA A 487 -16.20 -0.55 -16.12
CA ALA A 487 -17.62 -0.23 -16.10
C ALA A 487 -18.02 0.41 -17.43
N TYR A 488 -19.13 -0.04 -17.99
CA TYR A 488 -19.66 0.43 -19.28
C TYR A 488 -21.07 0.96 -19.16
N LEU A 489 -21.35 2.09 -19.76
CA LEU A 489 -22.67 2.70 -19.85
C LEU A 489 -23.17 2.59 -21.31
N PRO A 490 -24.00 1.58 -21.63
CA PRO A 490 -24.38 1.30 -23.01
C PRO A 490 -25.11 2.44 -23.71
N ALA A 491 -26.00 3.13 -23.00
CA ALA A 491 -26.79 4.22 -23.56
C ALA A 491 -25.91 5.44 -23.92
N GLU A 492 -24.89 5.71 -23.13
CA GLU A 492 -23.98 6.83 -23.30
C GLU A 492 -22.75 6.49 -24.16
N GLY A 493 -22.47 5.20 -24.36
CA GLY A 493 -21.27 4.72 -25.03
C GLY A 493 -19.99 5.02 -24.25
N ILE A 494 -20.08 5.14 -22.93
CA ILE A 494 -18.96 5.50 -22.06
C ILE A 494 -18.36 4.24 -21.43
N LEU A 495 -17.05 4.03 -21.62
CA LEU A 495 -16.27 3.00 -20.96
C LEU A 495 -15.34 3.62 -19.91
N ILE A 496 -15.56 3.25 -18.64
CA ILE A 496 -14.79 3.72 -17.50
C ILE A 496 -13.76 2.64 -17.15
N ASN A 497 -12.49 3.02 -17.10
CA ASN A 497 -11.40 2.13 -16.76
C ASN A 497 -10.41 2.83 -15.82
N ALA A 498 -9.74 2.08 -14.96
CA ALA A 498 -8.55 2.53 -14.27
C ALA A 498 -7.31 2.20 -15.16
N ASP A 499 -6.19 2.08 -14.71
CA ASP A 499 -4.83 1.86 -15.19
C ASP A 499 -4.59 1.13 -16.54
N LEU A 500 -5.63 0.74 -17.26
CA LEU A 500 -5.50 0.04 -18.56
C LEU A 500 -5.26 1.00 -19.72
N TYR A 501 -5.91 2.16 -19.71
CA TYR A 501 -5.80 3.15 -20.75
C TYR A 501 -6.02 4.56 -20.22
N SER A 502 -5.00 5.41 -20.35
CA SER A 502 -5.08 6.84 -20.15
C SER A 502 -4.77 7.54 -21.49
N PRO A 503 -5.72 8.28 -22.07
CA PRO A 503 -5.48 8.99 -23.32
C PRO A 503 -4.27 9.92 -23.20
N PRO A 504 -3.28 9.82 -24.11
CA PRO A 504 -2.15 10.74 -24.10
C PRO A 504 -2.59 12.19 -24.39
N PRO A 505 -1.85 13.18 -23.92
CA PRO A 505 -2.12 14.57 -24.26
C PRO A 505 -2.17 14.77 -25.78
N GLN A 506 -2.97 15.73 -26.22
CA GLN A 506 -3.08 16.05 -27.64
C GLN A 506 -1.69 16.42 -28.22
N GLY A 507 -1.32 15.77 -29.34
CA GLY A 507 -0.03 15.96 -29.99
C GLY A 507 1.14 15.19 -29.40
N ALA A 508 0.92 14.43 -28.31
CA ALA A 508 1.95 13.52 -27.82
C ALA A 508 2.16 12.34 -28.79
N PRO A 509 3.39 11.81 -28.89
CA PRO A 509 3.65 10.60 -29.67
C PRO A 509 2.84 9.43 -29.13
N LEU A 510 2.31 8.62 -30.03
CA LEU A 510 1.60 7.41 -29.64
C LEU A 510 2.58 6.38 -29.06
N PRO A 511 2.20 5.64 -28.01
CA PRO A 511 3.04 4.58 -27.48
C PRO A 511 3.24 3.47 -28.51
N ALA A 512 4.46 2.97 -28.62
CA ALA A 512 4.81 1.81 -29.43
C ALA A 512 5.83 0.96 -28.67
N PRO A 513 5.63 -0.36 -28.51
CA PRO A 513 4.45 -1.13 -28.95
C PRO A 513 3.16 -0.74 -28.21
N THR A 514 2.02 -1.26 -28.67
CA THR A 514 0.72 -1.09 -28.00
C THR A 514 0.82 -1.57 -26.54
N PRO A 515 0.42 -0.72 -25.56
CA PRO A 515 0.41 -1.13 -24.16
C PRO A 515 -0.52 -2.32 -23.92
N GLU A 516 -0.11 -3.25 -23.08
CA GLU A 516 -0.88 -4.46 -22.77
C GLU A 516 -2.30 -4.17 -22.25
N GLY A 517 -2.45 -3.15 -21.39
CA GLY A 517 -3.77 -2.72 -20.92
C GLY A 517 -4.69 -2.23 -22.04
N VAL A 518 -4.15 -1.54 -23.06
CA VAL A 518 -4.91 -1.13 -24.25
C VAL A 518 -5.34 -2.35 -25.07
N ALA A 519 -4.45 -3.32 -25.24
CA ALA A 519 -4.77 -4.55 -25.97
C ALA A 519 -5.85 -5.36 -25.23
N ALA A 520 -5.73 -5.51 -23.90
CA ALA A 520 -6.71 -6.19 -23.06
C ALA A 520 -8.10 -5.52 -23.15
N LEU A 521 -8.13 -4.19 -23.07
CA LEU A 521 -9.36 -3.41 -23.18
C LEU A 521 -9.98 -3.52 -24.59
N GLY A 522 -9.14 -3.51 -25.64
CA GLY A 522 -9.57 -3.75 -27.02
C GLY A 522 -10.21 -5.12 -27.21
N HIS A 523 -9.66 -6.16 -26.57
CA HIS A 523 -10.22 -7.51 -26.58
C HIS A 523 -11.64 -7.54 -25.98
N ILE A 524 -11.84 -6.98 -24.80
CA ILE A 524 -13.15 -6.91 -24.13
C ILE A 524 -14.17 -6.13 -24.99
N ILE A 525 -13.78 -5.00 -25.58
CA ILE A 525 -14.64 -4.24 -26.48
C ILE A 525 -15.09 -5.09 -27.66
N LYS A 526 -14.20 -5.86 -28.25
CA LYS A 526 -14.48 -6.76 -29.40
C LYS A 526 -15.34 -7.95 -28.96
N GLU A 527 -14.97 -8.64 -27.89
CA GLU A 527 -15.64 -9.85 -27.37
C GLU A 527 -17.11 -9.59 -27.05
N PHE A 528 -17.38 -8.50 -26.32
CA PHE A 528 -18.73 -8.15 -25.89
C PHE A 528 -19.44 -7.17 -26.85
N ASN A 529 -18.83 -6.87 -28.02
CA ASN A 529 -19.36 -5.97 -29.04
C ASN A 529 -19.82 -4.61 -28.47
N LEU A 530 -19.00 -4.04 -27.56
CA LEU A 530 -19.32 -2.79 -26.89
C LEU A 530 -19.28 -1.60 -27.87
N LYS A 531 -20.29 -0.74 -27.83
CA LYS A 531 -20.40 0.43 -28.70
C LYS A 531 -19.80 1.65 -28.00
N VAL A 532 -18.48 1.61 -27.78
CA VAL A 532 -17.77 2.66 -27.08
C VAL A 532 -17.60 3.90 -27.98
N THR A 533 -17.89 5.07 -27.43
CA THR A 533 -17.65 6.37 -28.06
C THR A 533 -16.62 7.18 -27.28
N GLN A 534 -16.59 7.00 -25.97
CA GLN A 534 -15.70 7.72 -25.05
C GLN A 534 -15.06 6.79 -24.00
N HIS A 535 -13.78 6.98 -23.77
CA HIS A 535 -13.04 6.37 -22.66
C HIS A 535 -12.87 7.37 -21.52
N VAL A 536 -13.21 6.96 -20.32
CA VAL A 536 -13.08 7.77 -19.11
C VAL A 536 -12.12 7.06 -18.14
N PRO A 537 -10.85 7.46 -18.11
CA PRO A 537 -9.87 6.87 -17.23
C PRO A 537 -9.99 7.42 -15.81
N ILE A 538 -9.60 6.61 -14.82
CA ILE A 538 -9.40 7.08 -13.45
C ILE A 538 -8.14 7.94 -13.36
N HIS A 539 -7.11 7.62 -14.14
CA HIS A 539 -5.92 8.46 -14.29
C HIS A 539 -5.94 9.25 -15.60
N GLY A 540 -5.94 10.58 -15.52
CA GLY A 540 -5.84 11.46 -16.70
C GLY A 540 -7.18 12.00 -17.18
N GLN A 541 -7.24 12.40 -18.46
CA GLN A 541 -8.41 13.04 -19.07
C GLN A 541 -9.20 12.05 -19.94
N PRO A 542 -10.53 12.19 -20.03
CA PRO A 542 -11.32 11.44 -21.00
C PRO A 542 -10.86 11.67 -22.44
N GLY A 543 -10.93 10.60 -23.23
CA GLY A 543 -10.58 10.59 -24.65
C GLY A 543 -11.63 9.92 -25.54
N SER A 544 -11.53 10.12 -26.84
CA SER A 544 -12.41 9.49 -27.81
C SER A 544 -12.02 8.03 -28.08
N HIS A 545 -12.99 7.23 -28.53
CA HIS A 545 -12.70 5.87 -28.99
C HIS A 545 -11.81 5.86 -30.25
N GLU A 546 -11.90 6.87 -31.10
CA GLU A 546 -10.99 7.03 -32.25
C GLU A 546 -9.52 7.15 -31.80
N GLN A 547 -9.25 7.92 -30.75
CA GLN A 547 -7.91 8.04 -30.17
C GLN A 547 -7.41 6.72 -29.62
N PHE A 548 -8.27 5.96 -28.95
CA PHE A 548 -7.97 4.61 -28.47
C PHE A 548 -7.62 3.66 -29.62
N LEU A 549 -8.42 3.65 -30.70
CA LEU A 549 -8.18 2.81 -31.87
C LEU A 549 -6.86 3.13 -32.57
N LYS A 550 -6.43 4.39 -32.59
CA LYS A 550 -5.12 4.78 -33.14
C LYS A 550 -3.95 4.17 -32.34
N ILE A 551 -4.10 4.04 -31.03
CA ILE A 551 -3.08 3.40 -30.17
C ILE A 551 -3.14 1.89 -30.30
N LEU A 552 -4.35 1.31 -30.34
CA LEU A 552 -4.55 -0.11 -30.56
C LEU A 552 -3.96 -0.54 -31.94
N GLY A 553 -4.09 0.32 -32.95
CA GLY A 553 -3.52 0.12 -34.30
C GLY A 553 -3.99 -1.18 -34.92
N ASN A 554 -3.04 -1.85 -35.63
CA ASN A 554 -3.27 -3.17 -36.23
C ASN A 554 -2.89 -4.33 -35.30
N THR A 555 -2.93 -4.12 -33.98
CA THR A 555 -2.66 -5.20 -33.03
C THR A 555 -3.62 -6.34 -33.26
N GLU A 556 -3.11 -7.52 -33.63
CA GLU A 556 -3.91 -8.74 -33.73
C GLU A 556 -4.41 -9.08 -32.32
N LEU A 557 -5.70 -8.91 -32.11
CA LEU A 557 -6.34 -9.38 -30.88
C LEU A 557 -6.58 -10.88 -31.00
N PRO A 558 -6.15 -11.71 -30.03
CA PRO A 558 -6.39 -13.13 -30.07
C PRO A 558 -7.87 -13.45 -30.28
N ASP A 559 -8.18 -14.53 -30.97
CA ASP A 559 -9.55 -15.00 -31.09
C ASP A 559 -10.08 -15.39 -29.71
N ALA A 560 -11.22 -14.85 -29.34
CA ALA A 560 -11.88 -15.12 -28.06
C ALA A 560 -12.20 -16.63 -27.83
N HIS A 561 -12.16 -17.41 -28.89
CA HIS A 561 -12.47 -18.85 -28.90
C HIS A 561 -11.28 -19.73 -29.26
N ALA A 562 -10.07 -19.19 -29.37
CA ALA A 562 -8.90 -20.02 -29.62
C ALA A 562 -8.64 -20.94 -28.40
N PRO A 563 -8.55 -22.28 -28.57
CA PRO A 563 -8.26 -23.17 -27.47
C PRO A 563 -6.90 -22.79 -26.87
N LEU A 564 -6.81 -22.78 -25.52
CA LEU A 564 -5.57 -22.54 -24.79
C LEU A 564 -4.51 -23.56 -25.26
N VAL A 565 -3.59 -23.13 -26.10
CA VAL A 565 -2.42 -23.95 -26.44
C VAL A 565 -1.54 -23.96 -25.21
N ALA A 566 -1.48 -25.09 -24.52
CA ALA A 566 -0.56 -25.31 -23.44
C ALA A 566 0.87 -24.96 -23.93
N PRO A 567 1.68 -24.25 -23.10
CA PRO A 567 3.05 -23.93 -23.48
C PRO A 567 3.77 -25.25 -23.79
N THR A 568 4.24 -25.41 -25.03
CA THR A 568 5.08 -26.50 -25.44
C THR A 568 6.34 -26.48 -24.59
N THR A 569 6.44 -27.44 -23.67
CA THR A 569 7.68 -27.71 -22.95
C THR A 569 8.70 -28.20 -23.98
N THR A 570 9.53 -27.31 -24.50
CA THR A 570 10.75 -27.71 -25.18
C THR A 570 11.68 -28.31 -24.14
N THR A 571 11.64 -29.65 -24.04
CA THR A 571 12.70 -30.43 -23.40
C THR A 571 13.95 -30.26 -24.26
N SER A 572 14.84 -29.38 -23.86
CA SER A 572 16.21 -29.36 -24.36
C SER A 572 16.95 -30.56 -23.78
N SER A 573 17.09 -31.58 -24.56
CA SER A 573 18.07 -32.64 -24.36
C SER A 573 19.46 -32.07 -24.67
N ARG A 574 20.25 -31.77 -23.63
CA ARG A 574 21.69 -32.03 -23.54
C ARG A 574 22.20 -31.68 -22.14
#